data_adb07fdb1bd91ebe6fcfe784279596f3
#
_entry.id   adb07fdb1bd91ebe6fcfe784279596f3
#
_cell.length_a   1.000
_cell.length_b   1.000
_cell.length_c   1.000
_cell.angle_alpha   90.00
_cell.angle_beta   90.00
_cell.angle_gamma   90.00
#
_symmetry.space_group_name_H-M   'P 1'
#
loop_
_entity.id
_entity.type
_entity.pdbx_description
1 polymer ?
#
loop_
_entity_poly.entity_id
_entity_poly.type
_entity_poly.pdbx_seq_one_letter_code
_entity_poly.pdbx_strand_id
1 'polypeptide(L)'
;HRFPRGHAHPAGLSEPAISARATAMKGVTPNVRRWKCVCAYDGTRFAGWQSQAGGRAIQDVIERRLAQIFKTSIRIHGSGRTDSGVHALGQVFHFDADWRHEPEKLLAAFRVGLPAEIQVKSVRAVASGFHARFDATGKRYEYHLHLGDADPFTRPFCWQVFKPLDVAAMQAAAAVLRGRHDFRAFTALNGTEREHAVRDLRRLDVVRRGRRIRVVAEADGFLYKMVRSLVGVLVAAGEGKLTPAQIRALLHSRERTAAIQSAPAQGLFLAQVYYR
;
A
#
# COMPACT_ATOMS: atom_id res chain seq x y z
N HIS A 1 58.87 50.65 -17.45
CA HIS A 1 60.25 50.54 -16.97
C HIS A 1 60.49 49.17 -16.30
N ARG A 2 61.23 48.40 -16.96
CA ARG A 2 62.45 47.61 -16.63
C ARG A 2 62.41 46.75 -15.36
N PHE A 3 62.50 45.44 -15.61
CA PHE A 3 63.15 44.38 -14.78
C PHE A 3 64.61 44.77 -14.39
N PRO A 4 65.28 44.10 -13.41
CA PRO A 4 65.89 42.77 -13.65
C PRO A 4 65.90 41.80 -12.43
N ARG A 5 65.84 40.53 -12.71
CA ARG A 5 66.67 39.32 -12.49
C ARG A 5 67.58 39.23 -11.24
N GLY A 6 67.49 38.05 -10.57
CA GLY A 6 68.72 37.31 -10.32
C GLY A 6 68.77 36.47 -9.03
N HIS A 7 68.87 35.13 -9.19
CA HIS A 7 69.69 34.13 -8.43
C HIS A 7 69.30 33.84 -6.96
N ALA A 8 69.34 32.66 -6.40
CA ALA A 8 69.88 31.34 -6.67
C ALA A 8 69.33 30.37 -5.62
N HIS A 9 69.27 29.08 -5.95
CA HIS A 9 69.12 27.94 -4.99
C HIS A 9 70.35 27.79 -4.11
N PRO A 10 70.21 27.16 -2.90
CA PRO A 10 70.56 25.78 -2.80
C PRO A 10 69.73 24.88 -1.83
N ALA A 11 69.60 23.66 -2.25
CA ALA A 11 69.84 22.40 -1.56
C ALA A 11 69.13 22.01 -0.28
N GLY A 12 68.21 21.04 -0.37
CA GLY A 12 68.34 19.75 0.28
C GLY A 12 67.98 19.65 1.75
N LEU A 13 66.76 19.20 2.03
CA LEU A 13 66.52 18.38 3.22
C LEU A 13 65.50 17.29 2.85
N SER A 14 65.94 16.07 2.98
CA SER A 14 65.23 14.82 2.77
C SER A 14 64.12 14.66 3.82
N GLU A 15 62.87 14.58 3.37
CA GLU A 15 61.76 14.10 4.22
C GLU A 15 61.83 12.57 4.37
N PRO A 16 61.54 12.06 5.59
CA PRO A 16 61.43 10.62 5.79
C PRO A 16 60.10 10.10 5.23
N ALA A 17 60.16 9.11 4.37
CA ALA A 17 59.02 8.35 3.85
C ALA A 17 58.25 7.70 5.02
N ILE A 18 57.08 8.23 5.37
CA ILE A 18 56.15 7.57 6.22
C ILE A 18 55.41 6.53 5.36
N SER A 19 55.84 5.29 5.46
CA SER A 19 55.19 4.12 4.92
C SER A 19 53.82 3.98 5.63
N ALA A 20 52.79 4.52 5.02
CA ALA A 20 51.41 4.25 5.42
C ALA A 20 51.10 2.80 4.98
N ARG A 21 51.24 1.86 5.92
CA ARG A 21 50.59 0.55 5.83
C ARG A 21 49.08 0.79 5.80
N ALA A 22 48.52 0.87 4.59
CA ALA A 22 47.10 0.72 4.38
C ALA A 22 46.74 -0.73 4.77
N THR A 23 46.22 -0.90 5.98
CA THR A 23 45.60 -2.14 6.40
C THR A 23 44.35 -2.30 5.50
N ALA A 24 44.49 -3.11 4.45
CA ALA A 24 43.36 -3.50 3.61
C ALA A 24 42.33 -4.20 4.52
N MET A 25 41.30 -3.49 4.91
CA MET A 25 40.10 -4.08 5.46
C MET A 25 39.62 -5.08 4.41
N LYS A 26 39.66 -6.37 4.75
CA LYS A 26 39.10 -7.44 3.92
C LYS A 26 37.66 -7.05 3.62
N GLY A 27 37.38 -6.65 2.38
CA GLY A 27 36.07 -6.27 1.93
C GLY A 27 35.14 -7.46 2.06
N VAL A 28 34.30 -7.45 3.07
CA VAL A 28 33.21 -8.41 3.21
C VAL A 28 32.23 -8.08 2.07
N THR A 29 32.14 -8.95 1.09
CA THR A 29 31.18 -8.81 -0.02
C THR A 29 29.77 -8.65 0.60
N PRO A 30 29.01 -7.61 0.24
CA PRO A 30 27.66 -7.43 0.78
C PRO A 30 26.80 -8.64 0.41
N ASN A 31 26.23 -9.31 1.41
CA ASN A 31 25.29 -10.42 1.20
C ASN A 31 23.86 -9.84 1.15
N VAL A 32 23.59 -9.08 0.09
CA VAL A 32 22.27 -8.45 -0.11
C VAL A 32 21.24 -9.53 -0.41
N ARG A 33 20.19 -9.57 0.38
CA ARG A 33 19.04 -10.47 0.23
C ARG A 33 17.77 -9.65 0.02
N ARG A 34 16.80 -10.26 -0.68
CA ARG A 34 15.45 -9.71 -0.79
C ARG A 34 14.61 -10.15 0.40
N TRP A 35 13.98 -9.15 1.04
CA TRP A 35 13.14 -9.32 2.21
C TRP A 35 11.70 -9.02 1.85
N LYS A 36 10.80 -9.97 2.12
CA LYS A 36 9.35 -9.80 2.02
C LYS A 36 8.80 -9.56 3.42
N CYS A 37 8.01 -8.49 3.55
CA CYS A 37 7.35 -8.11 4.80
C CYS A 37 5.84 -8.07 4.61
N VAL A 38 5.11 -8.46 5.67
CA VAL A 38 3.68 -8.23 5.80
C VAL A 38 3.48 -7.20 6.89
N CYS A 39 2.68 -6.16 6.64
CA CYS A 39 2.36 -5.15 7.63
C CYS A 39 0.87 -4.83 7.70
N ALA A 40 0.44 -4.42 8.89
CA ALA A 40 -0.85 -3.81 9.15
C ALA A 40 -0.66 -2.34 9.49
N TYR A 41 -1.66 -1.51 9.19
CA TYR A 41 -1.66 -0.10 9.61
C TYR A 41 -3.05 0.48 9.73
N ASP A 42 -3.21 1.38 10.70
CA ASP A 42 -4.27 2.35 10.77
C ASP A 42 -3.91 3.53 9.86
N GLY A 43 -4.63 3.67 8.76
CA GLY A 43 -4.37 4.70 7.74
C GLY A 43 -4.89 6.10 8.08
N THR A 44 -5.62 6.27 9.19
CA THR A 44 -6.36 7.50 9.53
C THR A 44 -5.49 8.76 9.45
N ARG A 45 -4.26 8.69 9.95
CA ARG A 45 -3.34 9.83 10.08
C ARG A 45 -2.34 9.96 8.93
N PHE A 46 -2.39 9.06 7.94
CA PHE A 46 -1.43 9.00 6.86
C PHE A 46 -2.01 9.46 5.51
N ALA A 47 -1.13 9.97 4.67
CA ALA A 47 -1.44 10.40 3.31
C ALA A 47 -1.48 9.21 2.31
N GLY A 48 -1.95 8.04 2.77
CA GLY A 48 -1.96 6.79 2.01
C GLY A 48 -0.64 6.04 2.07
N TRP A 49 -0.52 5.02 1.22
CA TRP A 49 0.67 4.17 1.17
C TRP A 49 1.87 4.85 0.51
N GLN A 50 1.68 5.42 -0.69
CA GLN A 50 2.75 5.85 -1.58
C GLN A 50 3.43 7.13 -1.08
N SER A 51 4.76 7.13 -1.05
CA SER A 51 5.59 8.31 -0.79
C SER A 51 5.19 9.49 -1.67
N GLN A 52 5.06 10.65 -1.06
CA GLN A 52 4.71 11.93 -1.68
C GLN A 52 5.43 13.10 -0.98
N ALA A 53 5.39 14.27 -1.61
CA ALA A 53 5.88 15.49 -0.97
C ALA A 53 5.21 15.68 0.41
N GLY A 54 6.00 15.92 1.46
CA GLY A 54 5.54 16.07 2.85
C GLY A 54 5.82 14.88 3.77
N GLY A 55 6.26 13.71 3.25
CA GLY A 55 6.81 12.61 4.05
C GLY A 55 5.84 11.95 5.04
N ARG A 56 4.52 12.04 4.80
CA ARG A 56 3.46 11.52 5.69
C ARG A 56 2.80 10.22 5.19
N ALA A 57 3.36 9.60 4.17
CA ALA A 57 2.87 8.31 3.69
C ALA A 57 3.41 7.16 4.56
N ILE A 58 2.72 6.02 4.56
CA ILE A 58 3.16 4.79 5.24
C ILE A 58 4.56 4.38 4.77
N GLN A 59 4.80 4.44 3.45
CA GLN A 59 6.09 4.15 2.84
C GLN A 59 7.20 5.02 3.41
N ASP A 60 6.99 6.33 3.56
CA ASP A 60 7.99 7.26 4.10
C ASP A 60 8.39 6.90 5.53
N VAL A 61 7.42 6.50 6.35
CA VAL A 61 7.66 6.12 7.75
C VAL A 61 8.48 4.83 7.84
N ILE A 62 8.13 3.83 7.03
CA ILE A 62 8.86 2.55 6.99
C ILE A 62 10.28 2.77 6.44
N GLU A 63 10.45 3.54 5.37
CA GLU A 63 11.77 3.84 4.78
C GLU A 63 12.68 4.61 5.76
N ARG A 64 12.14 5.57 6.51
CA ARG A 64 12.89 6.25 7.59
C ARG A 64 13.35 5.26 8.66
N ARG A 65 12.48 4.30 9.04
CA ARG A 65 12.88 3.28 10.01
C ARG A 65 13.97 2.36 9.47
N LEU A 66 13.87 1.94 8.22
CA LEU A 66 14.91 1.15 7.54
C LEU A 66 16.25 1.91 7.49
N ALA A 67 16.22 3.21 7.17
CA ALA A 67 17.43 4.03 7.16
C ALA A 67 18.12 4.10 8.55
N GLN A 68 17.35 4.09 9.63
CA GLN A 68 17.89 4.01 10.99
C GLN A 68 18.53 2.64 11.29
N ILE A 69 17.91 1.55 10.83
CA ILE A 69 18.40 0.18 11.05
C ILE A 69 19.68 -0.07 10.25
N PHE A 70 19.67 0.25 8.97
CA PHE A 70 20.75 -0.09 8.02
C PHE A 70 21.78 1.02 7.82
N LYS A 71 21.57 2.20 8.40
CA LYS A 71 22.44 3.39 8.26
C LYS A 71 22.61 3.84 6.79
N THR A 72 21.67 3.49 5.95
CA THR A 72 21.62 3.87 4.53
C THR A 72 20.16 3.95 4.08
N SER A 73 19.90 4.71 3.02
CA SER A 73 18.56 4.81 2.43
C SER A 73 18.19 3.50 1.75
N ILE A 74 17.03 2.94 2.11
CA ILE A 74 16.50 1.72 1.50
C ILE A 74 15.10 2.03 0.98
N ARG A 75 14.88 1.74 -0.29
CA ARG A 75 13.58 1.89 -0.94
C ARG A 75 12.75 0.64 -0.77
N ILE A 76 11.47 0.79 -0.41
CA ILE A 76 10.53 -0.33 -0.36
C ILE A 76 9.57 -0.30 -1.56
N HIS A 77 9.11 -1.48 -1.95
CA HIS A 77 8.15 -1.68 -3.03
C HIS A 77 6.91 -2.40 -2.49
N GLY A 78 5.79 -1.69 -2.42
CA GLY A 78 4.51 -2.23 -1.94
C GLY A 78 3.78 -3.05 -3.00
N SER A 79 2.89 -3.94 -2.56
CA SER A 79 2.04 -4.74 -3.45
C SER A 79 0.99 -3.92 -4.19
N GLY A 80 0.66 -2.75 -3.67
CA GLY A 80 -0.28 -1.80 -4.25
C GLY A 80 -0.44 -0.59 -3.35
N ARG A 81 -1.07 0.45 -3.90
CA ARG A 81 -1.34 1.68 -3.19
C ARG A 81 -2.66 1.58 -2.44
N THR A 82 -2.74 2.16 -1.26
CA THR A 82 -3.98 2.48 -0.57
C THR A 82 -4.11 4.00 -0.50
N ASP A 83 -5.33 4.51 -0.60
CA ASP A 83 -5.61 5.94 -0.53
C ASP A 83 -5.41 6.47 0.92
N SER A 84 -5.35 7.78 1.07
CA SER A 84 -5.40 8.46 2.38
C SER A 84 -6.59 7.98 3.19
N GLY A 85 -6.39 7.63 4.45
CA GLY A 85 -7.42 7.14 5.37
C GLY A 85 -7.83 5.67 5.18
N VAL A 86 -7.26 4.96 4.22
CA VAL A 86 -7.49 3.52 4.02
C VAL A 86 -6.53 2.72 4.88
N HIS A 87 -7.03 1.66 5.53
CA HIS A 87 -6.28 0.79 6.42
C HIS A 87 -5.74 -0.45 5.71
N ALA A 88 -4.88 -1.19 6.38
CA ALA A 88 -4.47 -2.53 5.95
C ALA A 88 -4.31 -3.48 7.13
N LEU A 89 -4.71 -4.73 6.92
CA LEU A 89 -4.43 -5.85 7.81
C LEU A 89 -3.30 -6.73 7.28
N GLY A 90 -3.00 -6.65 5.97
CA GLY A 90 -2.05 -7.52 5.30
C GLY A 90 -1.44 -6.90 4.04
N GLN A 91 -0.97 -5.64 4.10
CA GLN A 91 -0.15 -5.05 3.05
C GLN A 91 1.17 -5.80 2.97
N VAL A 92 1.67 -6.02 1.75
CA VAL A 92 2.96 -6.66 1.51
C VAL A 92 3.90 -5.67 0.83
N PHE A 93 5.14 -5.64 1.30
CA PHE A 93 6.22 -4.92 0.63
C PHE A 93 7.50 -5.74 0.63
N HIS A 94 8.43 -5.40 -0.26
CA HIS A 94 9.77 -5.97 -0.28
C HIS A 94 10.83 -4.88 -0.39
N PHE A 95 12.05 -5.24 -0.01
CA PHE A 95 13.25 -4.44 -0.17
C PHE A 95 14.49 -5.32 -0.19
N ASP A 96 15.61 -4.78 -0.64
CA ASP A 96 16.90 -5.45 -0.66
C ASP A 96 17.83 -4.84 0.39
N ALA A 97 18.44 -5.68 1.23
CA ALA A 97 19.39 -5.24 2.24
C ALA A 97 20.33 -6.38 2.69
N ASP A 98 21.54 -5.99 3.15
CA ASP A 98 22.48 -6.88 3.82
C ASP A 98 22.12 -6.95 5.31
N TRP A 99 21.43 -8.03 5.69
CA TRP A 99 21.10 -8.33 7.08
C TRP A 99 21.66 -9.72 7.44
N ARG A 100 22.60 -9.75 8.38
CA ARG A 100 23.37 -10.95 8.73
C ARG A 100 22.84 -11.72 9.92
N HIS A 101 21.77 -11.22 10.50
CA HIS A 101 21.10 -11.86 11.64
C HIS A 101 19.83 -12.57 11.18
N GLU A 102 19.23 -13.32 12.10
CA GLU A 102 17.94 -13.99 11.86
C GLU A 102 16.82 -12.99 11.56
N PRO A 103 15.80 -13.39 10.75
CA PRO A 103 14.67 -12.51 10.38
C PRO A 103 13.92 -11.94 11.58
N GLU A 104 13.87 -12.68 12.70
CA GLU A 104 13.20 -12.29 13.94
C GLU A 104 13.86 -11.05 14.58
N LYS A 105 15.17 -10.91 14.46
CA LYS A 105 15.89 -9.71 14.93
C LYS A 105 15.56 -8.49 14.07
N LEU A 106 15.38 -8.67 12.76
CA LEU A 106 14.94 -7.60 11.87
C LEU A 106 13.49 -7.19 12.16
N LEU A 107 12.61 -8.17 12.42
CA LEU A 107 11.23 -7.91 12.85
C LEU A 107 11.19 -7.14 14.17
N ALA A 108 12.02 -7.53 15.15
CA ALA A 108 12.15 -6.82 16.43
C ALA A 108 12.66 -5.38 16.21
N ALA A 109 13.66 -5.19 15.35
CA ALA A 109 14.18 -3.87 15.01
C ALA A 109 13.10 -2.96 14.37
N PHE A 110 12.21 -3.48 13.53
CA PHE A 110 11.07 -2.71 13.03
C PHE A 110 10.16 -2.23 14.17
N ARG A 111 9.80 -3.15 15.08
CA ARG A 111 8.81 -2.88 16.16
C ARG A 111 9.25 -1.78 17.13
N VAL A 112 10.53 -1.66 17.39
CA VAL A 112 11.05 -0.67 18.36
C VAL A 112 10.90 0.78 17.88
N GLY A 113 10.86 1.04 16.59
CA GLY A 113 10.94 2.42 16.09
C GLY A 113 9.83 2.82 15.12
N LEU A 114 8.85 1.96 14.86
CA LEU A 114 7.65 2.34 14.13
C LEU A 114 6.60 2.92 15.08
N PRO A 115 5.77 3.88 14.64
CA PRO A 115 4.64 4.35 15.43
C PRO A 115 3.61 3.23 15.63
N ALA A 116 2.79 3.36 16.68
CA ALA A 116 1.81 2.33 17.06
C ALA A 116 0.81 2.00 15.95
N GLU A 117 0.56 2.94 15.05
CA GLU A 117 -0.33 2.79 13.91
C GLU A 117 0.21 1.88 12.80
N ILE A 118 1.51 1.53 12.82
CA ILE A 118 2.14 0.67 11.80
C ILE A 118 2.79 -0.54 12.49
N GLN A 119 2.36 -1.73 12.13
CA GLN A 119 2.92 -2.98 12.63
C GLN A 119 3.46 -3.84 11.49
N VAL A 120 4.77 -4.10 11.45
CA VAL A 120 5.32 -5.18 10.64
C VAL A 120 5.03 -6.50 11.36
N LYS A 121 4.28 -7.39 10.70
CA LYS A 121 3.80 -8.66 11.26
C LYS A 121 4.76 -9.80 11.02
N SER A 122 5.41 -9.81 9.85
CA SER A 122 6.39 -10.82 9.47
C SER A 122 7.47 -10.26 8.55
N VAL A 123 8.65 -10.86 8.62
CA VAL A 123 9.80 -10.61 7.77
C VAL A 123 10.36 -11.96 7.35
N ARG A 124 10.62 -12.15 6.06
CA ARG A 124 11.26 -13.37 5.55
C ARG A 124 12.12 -13.08 4.33
N ALA A 125 13.22 -13.80 4.18
CA ALA A 125 13.99 -13.80 2.95
C ALA A 125 13.20 -14.50 1.84
N VAL A 126 13.31 -13.99 0.62
CA VAL A 126 12.68 -14.55 -0.59
C VAL A 126 13.68 -14.54 -1.74
N ALA A 127 13.34 -15.23 -2.83
CA ALA A 127 14.15 -15.21 -4.05
C ALA A 127 14.35 -13.78 -4.55
N SER A 128 15.51 -13.47 -5.10
CA SER A 128 15.87 -12.13 -5.59
C SER A 128 14.95 -11.61 -6.70
N GLY A 129 14.31 -12.51 -7.46
CA GLY A 129 13.33 -12.17 -8.48
C GLY A 129 11.94 -11.82 -7.93
N PHE A 130 11.64 -12.07 -6.65
CA PHE A 130 10.31 -11.77 -6.07
C PHE A 130 10.00 -10.28 -6.15
N HIS A 131 8.79 -9.93 -6.62
CA HIS A 131 8.30 -8.57 -6.61
C HIS A 131 6.91 -8.47 -5.98
N ALA A 132 6.77 -7.70 -4.88
CA ALA A 132 5.53 -7.61 -4.10
C ALA A 132 4.28 -7.23 -4.93
N ARG A 133 4.43 -6.45 -6.00
CA ARG A 133 3.32 -6.02 -6.86
C ARG A 133 3.09 -6.98 -8.02
N PHE A 134 4.15 -7.39 -8.71
CA PHE A 134 4.02 -8.10 -9.99
C PHE A 134 3.75 -9.59 -9.82
N ASP A 135 4.21 -10.19 -8.71
CA ASP A 135 3.95 -11.61 -8.40
C ASP A 135 2.66 -11.82 -7.62
N ALA A 136 1.94 -10.74 -7.29
CA ALA A 136 0.65 -10.86 -6.63
C ALA A 136 -0.39 -11.44 -7.60
N THR A 137 -1.04 -12.53 -7.19
CA THR A 137 -2.08 -13.22 -7.97
C THR A 137 -3.49 -12.76 -7.65
N GLY A 138 -3.63 -11.94 -6.62
CA GLY A 138 -4.90 -11.35 -6.21
C GLY A 138 -4.81 -10.62 -4.89
N LYS A 139 -5.89 -9.93 -4.55
CA LYS A 139 -6.04 -9.19 -3.31
C LYS A 139 -7.44 -9.35 -2.75
N ARG A 140 -7.54 -9.32 -1.42
CA ARG A 140 -8.79 -9.23 -0.69
C ARG A 140 -8.85 -7.90 0.05
N TYR A 141 -9.97 -7.21 -0.15
CA TYR A 141 -10.37 -6.05 0.63
C TYR A 141 -11.59 -6.37 1.46
N GLU A 142 -11.68 -5.75 2.62
CA GLU A 142 -12.87 -5.74 3.46
C GLU A 142 -13.32 -4.30 3.65
N TYR A 143 -14.64 -4.07 3.55
CA TYR A 143 -15.23 -2.78 3.84
C TYR A 143 -16.27 -2.92 4.95
N HIS A 144 -16.15 -2.06 5.95
CA HIS A 144 -16.99 -2.10 7.13
C HIS A 144 -18.02 -0.95 7.10
N LEU A 145 -19.29 -1.32 7.23
CA LEU A 145 -20.42 -0.40 7.42
C LEU A 145 -21.01 -0.60 8.82
N HIS A 146 -21.49 0.46 9.42
CA HIS A 146 -22.23 0.42 10.68
C HIS A 146 -23.58 1.13 10.51
N LEU A 147 -24.67 0.43 10.84
CA LEU A 147 -26.03 0.99 10.78
C LEU A 147 -26.29 1.87 12.00
N GLY A 148 -26.50 3.16 11.74
CA GLY A 148 -26.67 4.17 12.77
C GLY A 148 -25.36 4.59 13.43
N ASP A 149 -25.47 5.14 14.64
CA ASP A 149 -24.32 5.69 15.37
C ASP A 149 -23.40 4.59 15.90
N ALA A 150 -22.11 4.75 15.64
CA ALA A 150 -21.05 3.87 16.10
C ALA A 150 -20.32 4.52 17.28
N ASP A 151 -19.85 3.68 18.23
CA ASP A 151 -19.03 4.14 19.35
C ASP A 151 -17.67 4.71 18.87
N PRO A 152 -16.96 5.50 19.70
CA PRO A 152 -15.70 6.15 19.32
C PRO A 152 -14.59 5.18 18.85
N PHE A 153 -14.59 3.93 19.31
CA PHE A 153 -13.59 2.92 18.95
C PHE A 153 -13.91 2.22 17.63
N THR A 154 -15.17 2.20 17.23
CA THR A 154 -15.63 1.61 15.96
C THR A 154 -15.70 2.66 14.85
N ARG A 155 -16.09 3.90 15.19
CA ARG A 155 -16.30 5.01 14.22
C ARG A 155 -15.14 5.28 13.27
N PRO A 156 -13.86 5.27 13.69
CA PRO A 156 -12.74 5.51 12.79
C PRO A 156 -12.53 4.43 11.72
N PHE A 157 -13.18 3.25 11.89
CA PHE A 157 -12.95 2.04 11.11
C PHE A 157 -14.18 1.55 10.34
N CYS A 158 -15.19 2.42 10.17
CA CYS A 158 -16.41 2.07 9.44
C CYS A 158 -17.03 3.29 8.77
N TRP A 159 -17.91 3.03 7.83
CA TRP A 159 -18.85 4.01 7.32
C TRP A 159 -20.17 3.92 8.09
N GLN A 160 -20.56 4.95 8.81
CA GLN A 160 -21.86 5.04 9.49
C GLN A 160 -22.95 5.36 8.48
N VAL A 161 -23.92 4.48 8.34
CA VAL A 161 -25.09 4.65 7.47
C VAL A 161 -26.34 4.76 8.33
N PHE A 162 -27.01 5.91 8.26
CA PHE A 162 -28.19 6.19 9.09
C PHE A 162 -29.51 5.77 8.44
N LYS A 163 -29.48 5.50 7.12
CA LYS A 163 -30.65 4.99 6.40
C LYS A 163 -30.72 3.47 6.53
N PRO A 164 -31.92 2.90 6.58
CA PRO A 164 -32.08 1.46 6.48
C PRO A 164 -31.47 0.92 5.19
N LEU A 165 -30.82 -0.23 5.26
CA LEU A 165 -30.27 -0.93 4.10
C LEU A 165 -30.93 -2.29 3.94
N ASP A 166 -31.47 -2.55 2.75
CA ASP A 166 -31.91 -3.87 2.33
C ASP A 166 -30.68 -4.70 1.90
N VAL A 167 -30.29 -5.63 2.77
CA VAL A 167 -29.12 -6.48 2.54
C VAL A 167 -29.34 -7.44 1.36
N ALA A 168 -30.59 -7.90 1.13
CA ALA A 168 -30.89 -8.76 0.00
C ALA A 168 -30.72 -8.00 -1.33
N ALA A 169 -31.13 -6.75 -1.40
CA ALA A 169 -30.87 -5.88 -2.57
C ALA A 169 -29.37 -5.66 -2.78
N MET A 170 -28.58 -5.44 -1.71
CA MET A 170 -27.13 -5.33 -1.79
C MET A 170 -26.50 -6.63 -2.33
N GLN A 171 -26.95 -7.78 -1.88
CA GLN A 171 -26.47 -9.11 -2.36
C GLN A 171 -26.82 -9.36 -3.83
N ALA A 172 -28.04 -8.99 -4.26
CA ALA A 172 -28.45 -9.06 -5.67
C ALA A 172 -27.57 -8.15 -6.56
N ALA A 173 -27.26 -6.93 -6.10
CA ALA A 173 -26.35 -6.03 -6.77
C ALA A 173 -24.91 -6.61 -6.85
N ALA A 174 -24.42 -7.20 -5.76
CA ALA A 174 -23.13 -7.85 -5.73
C ALA A 174 -23.03 -9.02 -6.73
N ALA A 175 -24.09 -9.79 -6.88
CA ALA A 175 -24.15 -10.90 -7.84
C ALA A 175 -23.97 -10.43 -9.30
N VAL A 176 -24.50 -9.24 -9.65
CA VAL A 176 -24.34 -8.65 -10.99
C VAL A 176 -22.89 -8.22 -11.26
N LEU A 177 -22.19 -7.75 -10.23
CA LEU A 177 -20.84 -7.20 -10.34
C LEU A 177 -19.74 -8.27 -10.31
N ARG A 178 -20.04 -9.48 -9.80
CA ARG A 178 -19.07 -10.60 -9.78
C ARG A 178 -18.76 -11.08 -11.19
N GLY A 179 -17.53 -11.55 -11.36
CA GLY A 179 -17.01 -12.09 -12.60
C GLY A 179 -15.99 -11.20 -13.28
N ARG A 180 -15.66 -11.55 -14.52
CA ARG A 180 -14.68 -10.83 -15.35
C ARG A 180 -15.39 -9.75 -16.17
N HIS A 181 -15.15 -8.48 -15.81
CA HIS A 181 -15.78 -7.33 -16.43
C HIS A 181 -14.78 -6.20 -16.66
N ASP A 182 -15.13 -5.27 -17.56
CA ASP A 182 -14.48 -3.97 -17.67
C ASP A 182 -15.05 -3.03 -16.58
N PHE A 183 -14.25 -2.77 -15.56
CA PHE A 183 -14.63 -1.93 -14.41
C PHE A 183 -14.27 -0.45 -14.60
N ARG A 184 -14.12 0.02 -15.82
CA ARG A 184 -13.76 1.43 -16.13
C ARG A 184 -14.74 2.42 -15.50
N ALA A 185 -16.04 2.13 -15.48
CA ALA A 185 -17.04 2.95 -14.80
C ALA A 185 -16.81 3.08 -13.28
N PHE A 186 -16.19 2.09 -12.66
CA PHE A 186 -15.97 2.04 -11.21
C PHE A 186 -14.63 2.61 -10.76
N THR A 187 -13.80 3.12 -11.68
CA THR A 187 -12.57 3.82 -11.33
C THR A 187 -12.80 5.31 -11.18
N ALA A 188 -12.19 5.95 -10.18
CA ALA A 188 -12.18 7.39 -10.10
C ALA A 188 -11.26 7.96 -11.20
N LEU A 189 -11.69 9.05 -11.86
CA LEU A 189 -10.89 9.74 -12.85
C LEU A 189 -9.64 10.32 -12.17
N ASN A 190 -8.46 9.97 -12.66
CA ASN A 190 -7.18 10.49 -12.19
C ASN A 190 -6.28 10.96 -13.35
N GLY A 191 -6.86 11.28 -14.50
CA GLY A 191 -6.15 11.79 -15.68
C GLY A 191 -5.35 10.74 -16.45
N THR A 192 -5.33 9.46 -16.04
CA THR A 192 -4.69 8.39 -16.80
C THR A 192 -5.73 7.53 -17.47
N GLU A 193 -5.72 7.49 -18.80
CA GLU A 193 -6.45 6.46 -19.55
C GLU A 193 -5.92 5.08 -19.21
N ARG A 194 -6.84 4.14 -18.98
CA ARG A 194 -6.47 2.78 -18.59
C ARG A 194 -6.77 1.82 -19.70
N GLU A 195 -5.72 1.42 -20.37
CA GLU A 195 -5.79 0.41 -21.42
C GLU A 195 -6.27 -0.95 -20.90
N HIS A 196 -6.06 -1.22 -19.58
CA HIS A 196 -6.39 -2.50 -18.97
C HIS A 196 -7.31 -2.31 -17.75
N ALA A 197 -8.62 -2.08 -18.01
CA ALA A 197 -9.64 -1.91 -16.96
C ALA A 197 -10.40 -3.22 -16.62
N VAL A 198 -10.16 -4.30 -17.35
CA VAL A 198 -10.76 -5.60 -17.10
C VAL A 198 -10.17 -6.21 -15.84
N ARG A 199 -11.05 -6.65 -14.92
CA ARG A 199 -10.68 -7.37 -13.69
C ARG A 199 -11.58 -8.59 -13.51
N ASP A 200 -11.03 -9.60 -12.88
CA ASP A 200 -11.78 -10.78 -12.44
C ASP A 200 -12.15 -10.62 -10.97
N LEU A 201 -13.37 -10.10 -10.72
CA LEU A 201 -13.93 -9.95 -9.37
C LEU A 201 -14.49 -11.29 -8.91
N ARG A 202 -13.63 -12.14 -8.33
CA ARG A 202 -13.94 -13.51 -7.95
C ARG A 202 -14.94 -13.59 -6.80
N ARG A 203 -14.93 -12.58 -5.92
CA ARG A 203 -15.78 -12.52 -4.73
C ARG A 203 -16.27 -11.09 -4.49
N LEU A 204 -17.55 -10.96 -4.21
CA LEU A 204 -18.14 -9.75 -3.67
C LEU A 204 -19.30 -10.18 -2.78
N ASP A 205 -19.03 -10.31 -1.48
CA ASP A 205 -20.01 -10.80 -0.50
C ASP A 205 -20.46 -9.66 0.41
N VAL A 206 -21.72 -9.67 0.78
CA VAL A 206 -22.33 -8.75 1.75
C VAL A 206 -22.86 -9.57 2.92
N VAL A 207 -22.29 -9.38 4.10
CA VAL A 207 -22.67 -10.12 5.32
C VAL A 207 -23.05 -9.16 6.42
N ARG A 208 -24.25 -9.31 6.97
CA ARG A 208 -24.75 -8.54 8.10
C ARG A 208 -24.66 -9.33 9.41
N ARG A 209 -24.18 -8.67 10.46
CA ARG A 209 -24.22 -9.16 11.85
C ARG A 209 -24.66 -8.02 12.75
N GLY A 210 -25.94 -8.07 13.18
CA GLY A 210 -26.54 -6.99 13.95
C GLY A 210 -26.52 -5.65 13.20
N ARG A 211 -25.86 -4.64 13.76
CA ARG A 211 -25.71 -3.31 13.15
C ARG A 211 -24.50 -3.20 12.20
N ARG A 212 -23.66 -4.21 12.13
CA ARG A 212 -22.47 -4.23 11.26
C ARG A 212 -22.76 -4.96 9.96
N ILE A 213 -22.35 -4.36 8.86
CA ILE A 213 -22.32 -4.99 7.54
C ILE A 213 -20.87 -5.01 7.06
N ARG A 214 -20.40 -6.16 6.62
CA ARG A 214 -19.09 -6.34 6.02
C ARG A 214 -19.25 -6.70 4.56
N VAL A 215 -18.56 -5.96 3.69
CA VAL A 215 -18.40 -6.30 2.26
C VAL A 215 -17.00 -6.87 2.07
N VAL A 216 -16.90 -8.04 1.45
CA VAL A 216 -15.63 -8.71 1.12
C VAL A 216 -15.49 -8.73 -0.38
N ALA A 217 -14.41 -8.15 -0.91
CA ALA A 217 -14.10 -8.13 -2.33
C ALA A 217 -12.76 -8.83 -2.59
N GLU A 218 -12.72 -9.82 -3.49
CA GLU A 218 -11.49 -10.47 -3.95
C GLU A 218 -11.41 -10.42 -5.48
N ALA A 219 -10.25 -10.01 -6.00
CA ALA A 219 -9.99 -9.94 -7.43
C ALA A 219 -8.50 -10.20 -7.74
N ASP A 220 -8.21 -10.44 -9.02
CA ASP A 220 -6.84 -10.46 -9.54
C ASP A 220 -6.11 -9.13 -9.37
N GLY A 221 -6.85 -8.03 -9.30
CA GLY A 221 -6.38 -6.68 -9.03
C GLY A 221 -7.55 -5.70 -8.94
N PHE A 222 -7.28 -4.50 -8.48
CA PHE A 222 -8.28 -3.44 -8.36
C PHE A 222 -7.80 -2.16 -9.03
N LEU A 223 -8.72 -1.45 -9.65
CA LEU A 223 -8.50 -0.11 -10.19
C LEU A 223 -8.53 0.94 -9.06
N TYR A 224 -8.07 2.13 -9.37
CA TYR A 224 -8.08 3.25 -8.41
C TYR A 224 -9.50 3.51 -7.88
N LYS A 225 -9.66 3.47 -6.56
CA LYS A 225 -10.93 3.61 -5.81
C LYS A 225 -12.03 2.60 -6.20
N MET A 226 -11.72 1.55 -6.97
CA MET A 226 -12.72 0.59 -7.45
C MET A 226 -13.53 -0.03 -6.31
N VAL A 227 -12.90 -0.55 -5.26
CA VAL A 227 -13.63 -1.18 -4.13
C VAL A 227 -14.59 -0.18 -3.47
N ARG A 228 -14.15 1.05 -3.24
CA ARG A 228 -14.99 2.11 -2.67
C ARG A 228 -16.18 2.45 -3.56
N SER A 229 -15.99 2.44 -4.88
CA SER A 229 -17.07 2.65 -5.86
C SER A 229 -18.06 1.47 -5.88
N LEU A 230 -17.55 0.22 -5.80
CA LEU A 230 -18.40 -0.97 -5.66
C LEU A 230 -19.28 -0.87 -4.40
N VAL A 231 -18.69 -0.55 -3.26
CA VAL A 231 -19.42 -0.39 -1.99
C VAL A 231 -20.46 0.73 -2.07
N GLY A 232 -20.13 1.87 -2.66
CA GLY A 232 -21.07 2.96 -2.87
C GLY A 232 -22.31 2.53 -3.67
N VAL A 233 -22.10 1.76 -4.73
CA VAL A 233 -23.20 1.19 -5.55
C VAL A 233 -24.01 0.16 -4.75
N LEU A 234 -23.36 -0.70 -3.94
CA LEU A 234 -24.06 -1.64 -3.08
C LEU A 234 -24.94 -0.94 -2.05
N VAL A 235 -24.45 0.15 -1.42
CA VAL A 235 -25.23 0.94 -0.48
C VAL A 235 -26.40 1.62 -1.20
N ALA A 236 -26.19 2.19 -2.39
CA ALA A 236 -27.28 2.77 -3.19
C ALA A 236 -28.35 1.73 -3.56
N ALA A 237 -27.96 0.49 -3.83
CA ALA A 237 -28.90 -0.61 -4.03
C ALA A 237 -29.67 -0.95 -2.75
N GLY A 238 -28.99 -1.02 -1.60
CA GLY A 238 -29.60 -1.25 -0.29
C GLY A 238 -30.58 -0.14 0.15
N GLU A 239 -30.34 1.10 -0.30
CA GLU A 239 -31.25 2.25 -0.12
C GLU A 239 -32.41 2.27 -1.16
N GLY A 240 -32.48 1.31 -2.08
CA GLY A 240 -33.49 1.27 -3.13
C GLY A 240 -33.31 2.28 -4.27
N LYS A 241 -32.11 2.91 -4.36
CA LYS A 241 -31.81 3.93 -5.40
C LYS A 241 -31.32 3.33 -6.72
N LEU A 242 -30.79 2.12 -6.70
CA LEU A 242 -30.28 1.40 -7.86
C LEU A 242 -30.81 -0.03 -7.89
N THR A 243 -31.33 -0.43 -9.03
CA THR A 243 -31.74 -1.82 -9.28
C THR A 243 -30.57 -2.62 -9.88
N PRO A 244 -30.57 -3.97 -9.79
CA PRO A 244 -29.58 -4.81 -10.48
C PRO A 244 -29.47 -4.55 -12.00
N ALA A 245 -30.57 -4.23 -12.67
CA ALA A 245 -30.59 -3.88 -14.09
C ALA A 245 -29.86 -2.57 -14.38
N GLN A 246 -30.06 -1.53 -13.58
CA GLN A 246 -29.34 -0.27 -13.66
C GLN A 246 -27.85 -0.42 -13.39
N ILE A 247 -27.48 -1.26 -12.39
CA ILE A 247 -26.07 -1.55 -12.07
C ILE A 247 -25.39 -2.27 -13.24
N ARG A 248 -26.10 -3.21 -13.90
CA ARG A 248 -25.59 -3.85 -15.12
C ARG A 248 -25.41 -2.87 -16.25
N ALA A 249 -26.33 -1.93 -16.43
CA ALA A 249 -26.20 -0.87 -17.42
C ALA A 249 -24.98 0.04 -17.14
N LEU A 250 -24.75 0.43 -15.88
CA LEU A 250 -23.56 1.19 -15.46
C LEU A 250 -22.26 0.44 -15.77
N LEU A 251 -22.23 -0.88 -15.51
CA LEU A 251 -21.06 -1.72 -15.81
C LEU A 251 -20.77 -1.76 -17.32
N HIS A 252 -21.80 -1.90 -18.14
CA HIS A 252 -21.67 -1.96 -19.60
C HIS A 252 -21.37 -0.59 -20.24
N SER A 253 -21.78 0.51 -19.63
CA SER A 253 -21.55 1.86 -20.16
C SER A 253 -20.05 2.21 -20.21
N ARG A 254 -19.23 1.61 -19.35
CA ARG A 254 -17.80 1.92 -19.16
C ARG A 254 -17.54 3.38 -18.76
N GLU A 255 -18.58 4.13 -18.44
CA GLU A 255 -18.52 5.54 -18.07
C GLU A 255 -18.89 5.73 -16.60
N ARG A 256 -18.08 6.52 -15.89
CA ARG A 256 -18.40 6.89 -14.53
C ARG A 256 -19.44 7.99 -14.52
N THR A 257 -20.58 7.71 -13.91
CA THR A 257 -21.67 8.67 -13.73
C THR A 257 -21.78 9.11 -12.27
N ALA A 258 -22.59 10.13 -11.99
CA ALA A 258 -22.89 10.59 -10.63
C ALA A 258 -23.56 9.51 -9.76
N ALA A 259 -24.16 8.48 -10.36
CA ALA A 259 -24.73 7.34 -9.67
C ALA A 259 -23.67 6.46 -8.95
N ILE A 260 -22.40 6.53 -9.41
CA ILE A 260 -21.29 5.78 -8.81
C ILE A 260 -20.52 6.69 -7.88
N GLN A 261 -20.90 6.74 -6.62
CA GLN A 261 -20.19 7.46 -5.57
C GLN A 261 -19.18 6.54 -4.88
N SER A 262 -18.02 7.09 -4.52
CA SER A 262 -17.02 6.33 -3.75
C SER A 262 -17.35 6.38 -2.27
N ALA A 263 -17.47 5.22 -1.63
CA ALA A 263 -17.61 5.11 -0.18
C ALA A 263 -16.45 5.76 0.58
N PRO A 264 -16.63 6.26 1.82
CA PRO A 264 -15.57 6.85 2.63
C PRO A 264 -14.35 5.92 2.80
N ALA A 265 -13.15 6.50 2.94
CA ALA A 265 -11.90 5.73 3.01
C ALA A 265 -11.79 4.90 4.29
N GLN A 266 -12.25 5.44 5.42
CA GLN A 266 -12.07 4.85 6.76
C GLN A 266 -12.76 3.48 6.96
N GLY A 267 -13.68 3.10 6.09
CA GLY A 267 -14.29 1.76 6.15
C GLY A 267 -13.48 0.69 5.41
N LEU A 268 -12.46 1.05 4.64
CA LEU A 268 -11.75 0.14 3.74
C LEU A 268 -10.45 -0.39 4.34
N PHE A 269 -10.26 -1.71 4.22
CA PHE A 269 -9.07 -2.45 4.67
C PHE A 269 -8.52 -3.32 3.54
N LEU A 270 -7.23 -3.16 3.21
CA LEU A 270 -6.50 -4.18 2.46
C LEU A 270 -6.25 -5.37 3.39
N ALA A 271 -7.08 -6.41 3.28
CA ALA A 271 -7.07 -7.53 4.21
C ALA A 271 -5.95 -8.52 3.91
N GLN A 272 -5.71 -8.83 2.64
CA GLN A 272 -4.72 -9.83 2.22
C GLN A 272 -4.25 -9.63 0.78
N VAL A 273 -2.99 -10.00 0.54
CA VAL A 273 -2.41 -10.12 -0.81
C VAL A 273 -1.99 -11.56 -1.03
N TYR A 274 -2.39 -12.13 -2.15
CA TYR A 274 -2.12 -13.52 -2.51
C TYR A 274 -0.90 -13.63 -3.43
N TYR A 275 -0.11 -14.65 -3.23
CA TYR A 275 1.04 -15.04 -4.05
C TYR A 275 0.98 -16.55 -4.31
N ARG A 276 1.67 -17.00 -5.34
CA ARG A 276 1.88 -18.45 -5.60
C ARG A 276 2.88 -19.03 -4.63
#